data_727f0c2549636409dd53004f482c1d28
#
_entry.id   727f0c2549636409dd53004f482c1d28
#
_cell.length_a   1.000
_cell.length_b   1.000
_cell.length_c   1.000
_cell.angle_alpha   90.00
_cell.angle_beta   90.00
_cell.angle_gamma   90.00
#
_symmetry.space_group_name_H-M   'P 1'
#
loop_
_entity.id
_entity.type
_entity.pdbx_description
1 polymer ?
#
loop_
_entity_poly.entity_id
_entity_poly.type
_entity_poly.pdbx_seq_one_letter_code
_entity_poly.pdbx_strand_id
1 'polypeptide(L)'
;VRIDSLAGPTEVVIVADHSADPALVAVDLIAQAEHDPLALALLITPDAALARAVVAALGKEEIGPVAKEALQARGAAIVTRTLQEALALANELAPEHLELLLEDAAAAVVHVPRAAAVFVGPHAPVPVGDYLAGPNHTLPTSGTARFASPLSATDFVRRQNVIEYSAAQLARDSDAITALAHAEGLHAHARAVEVRGRHK
;
A
#
# COMPACT_ATOMS: atom_id res chain seq x y z
N VAL A 1 -3.69 -17.88 -14.88
CA VAL A 1 -3.81 -16.40 -14.82
C VAL A 1 -3.98 -16.03 -13.34
N ARG A 2 -3.20 -15.11 -12.86
CA ARG A 2 -3.30 -14.57 -11.50
C ARG A 2 -4.09 -13.25 -11.59
N ILE A 3 -4.95 -13.01 -10.61
CA ILE A 3 -5.58 -11.70 -10.43
C ILE A 3 -4.56 -10.84 -9.67
N ASP A 4 -4.23 -9.67 -10.19
CA ASP A 4 -3.30 -8.72 -9.57
C ASP A 4 -3.87 -8.12 -8.29
N SER A 5 -5.12 -7.61 -8.38
CA SER A 5 -5.86 -7.08 -7.21
C SER A 5 -7.38 -7.13 -7.46
N LEU A 6 -8.15 -6.99 -6.39
CA LEU A 6 -9.57 -6.65 -6.49
C LEU A 6 -9.65 -5.12 -6.49
N ALA A 7 -10.01 -4.55 -7.65
CA ALA A 7 -10.19 -3.12 -7.78
C ALA A 7 -11.41 -2.64 -7.00
N GLY A 8 -11.22 -1.61 -6.20
CA GLY A 8 -12.25 -0.86 -5.50
C GLY A 8 -12.28 0.60 -5.92
N PRO A 9 -13.16 1.42 -5.36
CA PRO A 9 -13.13 2.85 -5.55
C PRO A 9 -11.80 3.44 -5.10
N THR A 10 -11.34 4.45 -5.82
CA THR A 10 -10.08 5.12 -5.50
C THR A 10 -10.16 5.91 -4.19
N GLU A 11 -9.03 6.07 -3.51
CA GLU A 11 -8.96 6.67 -2.17
C GLU A 11 -7.70 7.52 -1.99
N VAL A 12 -7.87 8.68 -1.35
CA VAL A 12 -6.76 9.45 -0.78
C VAL A 12 -6.98 9.68 0.71
N VAL A 13 -5.93 9.52 1.46
CA VAL A 13 -5.81 10.00 2.84
C VAL A 13 -4.70 11.04 2.87
N ILE A 14 -5.00 12.23 3.34
CA ILE A 14 -4.03 13.30 3.53
C ILE A 14 -3.80 13.45 5.04
N VAL A 15 -2.57 13.23 5.49
CA VAL A 15 -2.15 13.58 6.86
C VAL A 15 -1.41 14.91 6.79
N ALA A 16 -1.96 15.91 7.48
CA ALA A 16 -1.43 17.27 7.43
C ALA A 16 -1.30 17.86 8.84
N ASP A 17 -0.25 18.65 9.06
CA ASP A 17 -0.07 19.46 10.28
C ASP A 17 -0.24 20.96 9.98
N HIS A 18 0.08 21.80 10.95
CA HIS A 18 -0.06 23.26 10.87
C HIS A 18 0.77 23.92 9.75
N SER A 19 1.77 23.22 9.20
CA SER A 19 2.62 23.73 8.12
C SER A 19 1.99 23.61 6.73
N ALA A 20 0.92 22.80 6.60
CA ALA A 20 0.27 22.55 5.33
C ALA A 20 -0.54 23.76 4.85
N ASP A 21 -0.48 24.03 3.55
CA ASP A 21 -1.36 25.02 2.92
C ASP A 21 -2.76 24.45 2.73
N PRO A 22 -3.81 25.03 3.34
CA PRO A 22 -5.18 24.56 3.19
C PRO A 22 -5.68 24.52 1.74
N ALA A 23 -5.15 25.38 0.87
CA ALA A 23 -5.56 25.40 -0.54
C ALA A 23 -5.03 24.19 -1.29
N LEU A 24 -3.78 23.76 -1.03
CA LEU A 24 -3.22 22.54 -1.62
C LEU A 24 -4.03 21.32 -1.16
N VAL A 25 -4.26 21.19 0.14
CA VAL A 25 -5.08 20.07 0.68
C VAL A 25 -6.46 20.02 0.04
N ALA A 26 -7.11 21.17 -0.13
CA ALA A 26 -8.45 21.23 -0.72
C ALA A 26 -8.45 20.76 -2.18
N VAL A 27 -7.48 21.18 -2.98
CA VAL A 27 -7.38 20.79 -4.39
C VAL A 27 -7.05 19.31 -4.54
N ASP A 28 -6.18 18.76 -3.69
CA ASP A 28 -5.82 17.33 -3.71
C ASP A 28 -7.02 16.44 -3.33
N LEU A 29 -7.84 16.86 -2.35
CA LEU A 29 -9.11 16.18 -2.03
C LEU A 29 -10.10 16.22 -3.19
N ILE A 30 -10.20 17.34 -3.92
CA ILE A 30 -11.08 17.47 -5.10
C ILE A 30 -10.57 16.60 -6.24
N ALA A 31 -9.26 16.63 -6.51
CA ALA A 31 -8.62 15.84 -7.56
C ALA A 31 -8.89 14.33 -7.38
N GLN A 32 -8.85 13.85 -6.13
CA GLN A 32 -9.22 12.48 -5.84
C GLN A 32 -10.72 12.21 -6.03
N ALA A 33 -11.55 13.13 -5.57
CA ALA A 33 -13.00 12.97 -5.59
C ALA A 33 -13.61 13.02 -7.00
N GLU A 34 -12.92 13.64 -7.99
CA GLU A 34 -13.46 13.78 -9.36
C GLU A 34 -13.42 12.47 -10.17
N HIS A 35 -12.68 11.45 -9.69
CA HIS A 35 -12.57 10.17 -10.40
C HIS A 35 -13.84 9.34 -10.37
N ASP A 36 -14.55 9.29 -9.24
CA ASP A 36 -15.71 8.42 -9.06
C ASP A 36 -16.60 8.91 -7.91
N PRO A 37 -17.95 8.80 -8.00
CA PRO A 37 -18.86 9.15 -6.90
C PRO A 37 -18.60 8.36 -5.60
N LEU A 38 -17.94 7.21 -5.70
CA LEU A 38 -17.56 6.36 -4.55
C LEU A 38 -16.13 6.63 -4.06
N ALA A 39 -15.41 7.58 -4.65
CA ALA A 39 -14.07 7.93 -4.21
C ALA A 39 -14.06 8.38 -2.74
N LEU A 40 -13.01 7.96 -2.00
CA LEU A 40 -12.78 8.35 -0.61
C LEU A 40 -11.73 9.46 -0.56
N ALA A 41 -12.06 10.59 0.06
CA ALA A 41 -11.15 11.72 0.22
C ALA A 41 -11.14 12.18 1.67
N LEU A 42 -10.08 11.85 2.41
CA LEU A 42 -9.96 12.10 3.85
C LEU A 42 -8.80 13.03 4.17
N LEU A 43 -9.08 14.04 5.00
CA LEU A 43 -8.06 14.78 5.73
C LEU A 43 -7.99 14.26 7.16
N ILE A 44 -6.80 13.94 7.66
CA ILE A 44 -6.54 13.60 9.05
C ILE A 44 -5.49 14.57 9.59
N THR A 45 -5.82 15.32 10.62
CA THR A 45 -4.94 16.36 11.15
C THR A 45 -5.09 16.53 12.66
N PRO A 46 -4.03 16.81 13.40
CA PRO A 46 -4.14 17.24 14.79
C PRO A 46 -4.55 18.72 14.93
N ASP A 47 -4.57 19.48 13.82
CA ASP A 47 -4.88 20.92 13.83
C ASP A 47 -6.34 21.19 13.38
N ALA A 48 -7.18 21.47 14.34
CA ALA A 48 -8.58 21.84 14.09
C ALA A 48 -8.73 23.17 13.29
N ALA A 49 -7.75 24.07 13.36
CA ALA A 49 -7.78 25.31 12.59
C ALA A 49 -7.50 25.01 11.11
N LEU A 50 -6.51 24.16 10.81
CA LEU A 50 -6.25 23.67 9.48
C LEU A 50 -7.48 22.96 8.89
N ALA A 51 -8.12 22.06 9.64
CA ALA A 51 -9.31 21.36 9.17
C ALA A 51 -10.42 22.33 8.73
N ARG A 52 -10.69 23.37 9.55
CA ARG A 52 -11.67 24.40 9.19
C ARG A 52 -11.24 25.23 7.98
N ALA A 53 -9.95 25.55 7.86
CA ALA A 53 -9.41 26.30 6.74
C ALA A 53 -9.52 25.51 5.43
N VAL A 54 -9.26 24.19 5.43
CA VAL A 54 -9.46 23.31 4.28
C VAL A 54 -10.92 23.25 3.85
N VAL A 55 -11.86 23.11 4.79
CA VAL A 55 -13.30 23.15 4.47
C VAL A 55 -13.69 24.50 3.85
N ALA A 56 -13.15 25.60 4.38
CA ALA A 56 -13.38 26.92 3.79
C ALA A 56 -12.74 27.10 2.41
N ALA A 57 -11.59 26.48 2.16
CA ALA A 57 -10.93 26.47 0.86
C ALA A 57 -11.73 25.67 -0.16
N LEU A 58 -12.22 24.47 0.19
CA LEU A 58 -13.13 23.68 -0.65
C LEU A 58 -14.35 24.48 -1.10
N GLY A 59 -14.91 25.34 -0.22
CA GLY A 59 -16.04 26.20 -0.55
C GLY A 59 -15.76 27.31 -1.57
N LYS A 60 -14.50 27.52 -1.93
CA LYS A 60 -14.09 28.54 -2.92
C LYS A 60 -13.74 27.95 -4.29
N GLU A 61 -13.57 26.64 -4.35
CA GLU A 61 -13.23 25.93 -5.58
C GLU A 61 -14.46 25.60 -6.41
N GLU A 62 -14.28 25.55 -7.72
CA GLU A 62 -15.27 25.04 -8.65
C GLU A 62 -15.23 23.51 -8.64
N ILE A 63 -16.22 22.89 -7.96
CA ILE A 63 -16.27 21.44 -7.77
C ILE A 63 -17.27 20.83 -8.74
N GLY A 64 -16.80 19.96 -9.63
CA GLY A 64 -17.64 19.23 -10.57
C GLY A 64 -18.64 18.29 -9.85
N PRO A 65 -19.72 17.87 -10.56
CA PRO A 65 -20.80 17.12 -9.94
C PRO A 65 -20.36 15.78 -9.30
N VAL A 66 -19.44 15.07 -9.94
CA VAL A 66 -18.87 13.79 -9.43
C VAL A 66 -18.12 14.02 -8.13
N ALA A 67 -17.16 14.98 -8.13
CA ALA A 67 -16.38 15.30 -6.94
C ALA A 67 -17.27 15.79 -5.79
N LYS A 68 -18.31 16.58 -6.11
CA LYS A 68 -19.27 17.05 -5.10
C LYS A 68 -20.02 15.90 -4.45
N GLU A 69 -20.51 14.95 -5.24
CA GLU A 69 -21.18 13.75 -4.75
C GLU A 69 -20.25 12.92 -3.85
N ALA A 70 -19.04 12.63 -4.31
CA ALA A 70 -18.03 11.89 -3.57
C ALA A 70 -17.68 12.56 -2.23
N LEU A 71 -17.37 13.87 -2.25
CA LEU A 71 -17.03 14.63 -1.04
C LEU A 71 -18.19 14.70 -0.04
N GLN A 72 -19.43 14.83 -0.52
CA GLN A 72 -20.61 14.85 0.35
C GLN A 72 -20.92 13.49 0.98
N ALA A 73 -20.70 12.40 0.24
CA ALA A 73 -21.03 11.06 0.69
C ALA A 73 -19.88 10.43 1.51
N ARG A 74 -18.64 10.70 1.15
CA ARG A 74 -17.46 9.96 1.64
C ARG A 74 -16.26 10.84 2.01
N GLY A 75 -16.35 12.15 1.81
CA GLY A 75 -15.33 13.10 2.27
C GLY A 75 -15.43 13.34 3.76
N ALA A 76 -14.27 13.45 4.44
CA ALA A 76 -14.23 13.84 5.84
C ALA A 76 -12.93 14.56 6.22
N ALA A 77 -13.04 15.48 7.20
CA ALA A 77 -11.91 16.04 7.92
C ALA A 77 -11.94 15.51 9.35
N ILE A 78 -10.97 14.70 9.72
CA ILE A 78 -10.85 14.02 11.00
C ILE A 78 -9.80 14.74 11.85
N VAL A 79 -10.21 15.27 12.99
CA VAL A 79 -9.30 15.93 13.92
C VAL A 79 -8.89 14.95 15.01
N THR A 80 -7.58 14.69 15.11
CA THR A 80 -6.97 13.83 16.12
C THR A 80 -6.37 14.67 17.26
N ARG A 81 -5.95 14.03 18.34
CA ARG A 81 -5.30 14.72 19.47
C ARG A 81 -3.83 14.98 19.19
N THR A 82 -3.19 14.11 18.43
CA THR A 82 -1.75 14.16 18.11
C THR A 82 -1.48 13.74 16.70
N LEU A 83 -0.31 14.11 16.17
CA LEU A 83 0.17 13.64 14.88
C LEU A 83 0.35 12.11 14.85
N GLN A 84 0.80 11.51 15.95
CA GLN A 84 0.96 10.07 16.07
C GLN A 84 -0.38 9.34 15.89
N GLU A 85 -1.47 9.88 16.46
CA GLU A 85 -2.81 9.33 16.25
C GLU A 85 -3.25 9.48 14.79
N ALA A 86 -2.94 10.60 14.15
CA ALA A 86 -3.24 10.81 12.72
C ALA A 86 -2.52 9.76 11.84
N LEU A 87 -1.22 9.57 12.07
CA LEU A 87 -0.42 8.58 11.35
C LEU A 87 -0.88 7.14 11.64
N ALA A 88 -1.22 6.83 12.89
CA ALA A 88 -1.74 5.51 13.27
C ALA A 88 -3.07 5.22 12.57
N LEU A 89 -3.98 6.20 12.51
CA LEU A 89 -5.26 6.05 11.82
C LEU A 89 -5.07 5.88 10.31
N ALA A 90 -4.21 6.69 9.69
CA ALA A 90 -3.87 6.55 8.28
C ALA A 90 -3.28 5.15 7.97
N ASN A 91 -2.38 4.66 8.82
CA ASN A 91 -1.81 3.32 8.69
C ASN A 91 -2.85 2.20 8.88
N GLU A 92 -3.83 2.38 9.78
CA GLU A 92 -4.94 1.44 9.93
C GLU A 92 -5.91 1.44 8.74
N LEU A 93 -6.12 2.56 8.09
CA LEU A 93 -6.89 2.63 6.85
C LEU A 93 -6.18 1.89 5.71
N ALA A 94 -4.86 1.91 5.69
CA ALA A 94 -4.03 1.32 4.63
C ALA A 94 -4.47 1.78 3.23
N PRO A 95 -4.47 3.10 2.97
CA PRO A 95 -5.08 3.68 1.78
C PRO A 95 -4.29 3.37 0.51
N GLU A 96 -4.96 3.52 -0.62
CA GLU A 96 -4.35 3.52 -1.95
C GLU A 96 -3.32 4.64 -2.07
N HIS A 97 -3.74 5.89 -1.82
CA HIS A 97 -2.86 7.06 -1.82
C HIS A 97 -2.79 7.67 -0.42
N LEU A 98 -1.59 7.92 0.06
CA LEU A 98 -1.35 8.65 1.30
C LEU A 98 -0.46 9.85 1.02
N GLU A 99 -0.97 11.05 1.25
CA GLU A 99 -0.18 12.27 1.21
C GLU A 99 0.23 12.68 2.64
N LEU A 100 1.51 13.04 2.79
CA LEU A 100 2.08 13.55 4.03
C LEU A 100 2.46 15.01 3.84
N LEU A 101 1.58 15.91 4.25
CA LEU A 101 1.78 17.36 4.20
C LEU A 101 2.16 17.86 5.60
N LEU A 102 3.39 17.55 6.01
CA LEU A 102 3.92 17.74 7.35
C LEU A 102 5.23 18.52 7.29
N GLU A 103 5.57 19.23 8.37
CA GLU A 103 6.85 19.91 8.49
C GLU A 103 8.04 18.93 8.33
N ASP A 104 7.94 17.73 8.88
CA ASP A 104 8.91 16.65 8.68
C ASP A 104 8.22 15.41 8.07
N ALA A 105 7.74 15.58 6.84
CA ALA A 105 7.03 14.52 6.12
C ALA A 105 7.91 13.28 5.87
N ALA A 106 9.19 13.45 5.63
CA ALA A 106 10.11 12.34 5.35
C ALA A 106 10.29 11.41 6.56
N ALA A 107 10.39 11.96 7.76
CA ALA A 107 10.50 11.17 8.99
C ALA A 107 9.20 10.41 9.30
N ALA A 108 8.04 10.89 8.83
CA ALA A 108 6.76 10.26 9.07
C ALA A 108 6.54 8.97 8.27
N VAL A 109 7.26 8.75 7.17
CA VAL A 109 7.09 7.59 6.25
C VAL A 109 7.19 6.25 6.97
N VAL A 110 8.10 6.12 7.93
CA VAL A 110 8.32 4.87 8.68
C VAL A 110 7.12 4.46 9.53
N HIS A 111 6.20 5.38 9.81
CA HIS A 111 5.02 5.14 10.64
C HIS A 111 3.78 4.71 9.83
N VAL A 112 3.87 4.68 8.49
CA VAL A 112 2.74 4.38 7.60
C VAL A 112 3.06 3.26 6.58
N PRO A 113 3.61 2.12 7.01
CA PRO A 113 4.08 1.06 6.11
C PRO A 113 2.96 0.33 5.35
N ARG A 114 1.69 0.59 5.66
CA ARG A 114 0.55 -0.09 5.03
C ARG A 114 -0.09 0.68 3.88
N ALA A 115 0.30 1.93 3.62
CA ALA A 115 -0.18 2.65 2.46
C ALA A 115 0.41 2.08 1.16
N ALA A 116 -0.37 2.05 0.08
CA ALA A 116 0.12 1.51 -1.19
C ALA A 116 1.09 2.45 -1.89
N ALA A 117 0.78 3.76 -1.90
CA ALA A 117 1.68 4.81 -2.36
C ALA A 117 1.73 5.93 -1.33
N VAL A 118 2.93 6.45 -1.05
CA VAL A 118 3.14 7.55 -0.10
C VAL A 118 3.75 8.74 -0.85
N PHE A 119 3.07 9.87 -0.80
CA PHE A 119 3.46 11.14 -1.39
C PHE A 119 3.97 12.05 -0.29
N VAL A 120 5.21 12.54 -0.43
CA VAL A 120 5.94 13.17 0.67
C VAL A 120 6.16 14.65 0.39
N GLY A 121 5.51 15.48 1.17
CA GLY A 121 5.66 16.94 1.12
C GLY A 121 4.82 17.62 0.04
N PRO A 122 4.82 18.98 0.01
CA PRO A 122 3.86 19.79 -0.76
C PRO A 122 4.07 19.77 -2.29
N HIS A 123 5.15 19.15 -2.76
CA HIS A 123 5.47 19.08 -4.19
C HIS A 123 5.24 17.69 -4.80
N ALA A 124 4.59 16.79 -4.07
CA ALA A 124 4.29 15.43 -4.50
C ALA A 124 2.79 15.13 -4.43
N PRO A 125 1.93 15.82 -5.21
CA PRO A 125 0.52 15.47 -5.29
C PRO A 125 0.31 14.15 -6.02
N VAL A 126 -0.82 13.47 -5.81
CA VAL A 126 -1.17 12.17 -6.44
C VAL A 126 -0.93 12.15 -7.95
N PRO A 127 -1.30 13.19 -8.75
CA PRO A 127 -1.07 13.17 -10.19
C PRO A 127 0.39 13.01 -10.62
N VAL A 128 1.35 13.37 -9.77
CA VAL A 128 2.78 13.14 -10.07
C VAL A 128 3.06 11.63 -10.13
N GLY A 129 2.48 10.86 -9.23
CA GLY A 129 2.59 9.40 -9.21
C GLY A 129 1.89 8.74 -10.39
N ASP A 130 0.70 9.24 -10.74
CA ASP A 130 -0.12 8.66 -11.80
C ASP A 130 0.48 8.85 -13.20
N TYR A 131 1.15 9.98 -13.43
CA TYR A 131 1.53 10.34 -14.79
C TYR A 131 3.04 10.28 -15.07
N LEU A 132 3.92 10.60 -14.11
CA LEU A 132 5.32 10.85 -14.47
C LEU A 132 6.37 10.30 -13.50
N ALA A 133 6.08 10.05 -12.24
CA ALA A 133 7.09 9.66 -11.24
C ALA A 133 7.71 8.27 -11.48
N GLY A 134 7.11 7.44 -12.35
CA GLY A 134 7.64 6.15 -12.76
C GLY A 134 7.01 4.92 -12.09
N PRO A 135 6.53 4.93 -10.83
CA PRO A 135 5.76 3.82 -10.28
C PRO A 135 4.48 3.56 -11.06
N ASN A 136 3.96 2.32 -10.98
CA ASN A 136 2.67 2.00 -11.56
C ASN A 136 1.54 2.59 -10.70
N HIS A 137 0.51 3.14 -11.34
CA HIS A 137 -0.66 3.72 -10.68
C HIS A 137 -1.78 2.68 -10.41
N THR A 138 -1.60 1.42 -10.79
CA THR A 138 -2.52 0.33 -10.40
C THR A 138 -2.14 -0.12 -8.99
N LEU A 139 -2.89 0.37 -8.04
CA LEU A 139 -2.62 0.25 -6.61
C LEU A 139 -3.70 -0.58 -5.92
N PRO A 140 -3.37 -1.27 -4.82
CA PRO A 140 -4.37 -1.92 -3.99
C PRO A 140 -5.25 -0.88 -3.28
N THR A 141 -6.58 -1.10 -3.32
CA THR A 141 -7.62 -0.24 -2.75
C THR A 141 -8.33 -0.93 -1.58
N SER A 142 -9.21 -0.22 -0.90
CA SER A 142 -10.08 -0.76 0.16
C SER A 142 -9.32 -1.48 1.27
N GLY A 143 -8.18 -0.91 1.65
CA GLY A 143 -7.32 -1.42 2.72
C GLY A 143 -6.55 -2.69 2.36
N THR A 144 -6.59 -3.17 1.10
CA THR A 144 -5.84 -4.36 0.67
C THR A 144 -4.33 -4.12 0.60
N ALA A 145 -3.88 -2.86 0.65
CA ALA A 145 -2.47 -2.49 0.75
C ALA A 145 -1.75 -3.11 1.98
N ARG A 146 -2.51 -3.61 2.98
CA ARG A 146 -1.97 -4.39 4.10
C ARG A 146 -1.22 -5.65 3.69
N PHE A 147 -1.56 -6.23 2.55
CA PHE A 147 -1.00 -7.51 2.08
C PHE A 147 -0.74 -7.56 0.58
N ALA A 148 -1.14 -6.54 -0.18
CA ALA A 148 -0.92 -6.41 -1.61
C ALA A 148 0.05 -5.25 -1.89
N SER A 149 0.76 -5.33 -3.00
CA SER A 149 1.66 -4.29 -3.48
C SER A 149 1.13 -3.67 -4.76
N PRO A 150 1.59 -2.46 -5.13
CA PRO A 150 1.36 -1.91 -6.46
C PRO A 150 1.76 -2.88 -7.57
N LEU A 151 1.05 -2.84 -8.70
CA LEU A 151 1.37 -3.65 -9.87
C LEU A 151 2.80 -3.36 -10.35
N SER A 152 3.57 -4.41 -10.58
CA SER A 152 4.96 -4.29 -10.99
C SER A 152 5.34 -5.30 -12.07
N ALA A 153 6.50 -5.13 -12.68
CA ALA A 153 7.03 -6.08 -13.67
C ALA A 153 7.16 -7.52 -13.11
N THR A 154 7.32 -7.66 -11.79
CA THR A 154 7.42 -8.98 -11.13
C THR A 154 6.12 -9.78 -11.16
N ASP A 155 4.97 -9.12 -11.36
CA ASP A 155 3.67 -9.78 -11.47
C ASP A 155 3.51 -10.52 -12.81
N PHE A 156 4.31 -10.15 -13.81
CA PHE A 156 4.32 -10.75 -15.15
C PHE A 156 5.40 -11.82 -15.33
N VAL A 157 6.18 -12.14 -14.29
CA VAL A 157 7.20 -13.17 -14.33
C VAL A 157 6.81 -14.39 -13.50
N ARG A 158 7.17 -15.57 -13.99
CA ARG A 158 6.99 -16.84 -13.29
C ARG A 158 8.32 -17.26 -12.64
N ARG A 159 8.29 -17.61 -11.38
CA ARG A 159 9.44 -18.23 -10.72
C ARG A 159 9.43 -19.74 -10.97
N GLN A 160 10.61 -20.31 -11.18
CA GLN A 160 10.84 -21.75 -11.27
C GLN A 160 12.01 -22.09 -10.35
N ASN A 161 11.83 -23.11 -9.53
CA ASN A 161 12.93 -23.65 -8.75
C ASN A 161 13.66 -24.70 -9.58
N VAL A 162 14.97 -24.56 -9.73
CA VAL A 162 15.86 -25.56 -10.29
C VAL A 162 16.74 -26.05 -9.16
N ILE A 163 16.66 -27.34 -8.84
CA ILE A 163 17.38 -27.96 -7.75
C ILE A 163 18.37 -28.94 -8.33
N GLU A 164 19.66 -28.69 -8.12
CA GLU A 164 20.77 -29.56 -8.49
C GLU A 164 21.51 -30.00 -7.24
N TYR A 165 21.76 -31.29 -7.14
CA TYR A 165 22.47 -31.89 -6.01
C TYR A 165 23.60 -32.77 -6.52
N SER A 166 24.81 -32.57 -5.99
CA SER A 166 25.89 -33.51 -6.21
C SER A 166 25.72 -34.78 -5.38
N ALA A 167 26.33 -35.87 -5.83
CA ALA A 167 26.33 -37.13 -5.07
C ALA A 167 26.92 -36.93 -3.63
N ALA A 168 27.96 -36.11 -3.50
CA ALA A 168 28.55 -35.79 -2.20
C ALA A 168 27.60 -34.99 -1.28
N GLN A 169 26.84 -34.05 -1.85
CA GLN A 169 25.83 -33.31 -1.09
C GLN A 169 24.69 -34.22 -0.64
N LEU A 170 24.18 -35.06 -1.55
CA LEU A 170 23.12 -35.99 -1.22
C LEU A 170 23.55 -36.99 -0.13
N ALA A 171 24.80 -37.47 -0.19
CA ALA A 171 25.32 -38.36 0.86
C ALA A 171 25.37 -37.72 2.24
N ARG A 172 25.73 -36.43 2.32
CA ARG A 172 25.72 -35.68 3.59
C ARG A 172 24.33 -35.47 4.15
N ASP A 173 23.35 -35.22 3.31
CA ASP A 173 22.01 -34.80 3.73
C ASP A 173 21.02 -35.98 3.80
N SER A 174 21.42 -37.16 3.34
CA SER A 174 20.59 -38.36 3.21
C SER A 174 19.88 -38.75 4.50
N ASP A 175 20.61 -38.78 5.61
CA ASP A 175 20.02 -39.21 6.92
C ASP A 175 18.94 -38.23 7.38
N ALA A 176 19.15 -36.94 7.23
CA ALA A 176 18.17 -35.91 7.58
C ALA A 176 16.91 -35.99 6.70
N ILE A 177 17.10 -36.15 5.38
CA ILE A 177 15.98 -36.25 4.44
C ILE A 177 15.15 -37.52 4.71
N THR A 178 15.80 -38.65 4.92
CA THR A 178 15.09 -39.93 5.20
C THR A 178 14.39 -39.90 6.54
N ALA A 179 15.00 -39.31 7.57
CA ALA A 179 14.36 -39.17 8.89
C ALA A 179 13.08 -38.31 8.80
N LEU A 180 13.11 -37.21 8.08
CA LEU A 180 11.92 -36.37 7.86
C LEU A 180 10.85 -37.12 7.06
N ALA A 181 11.22 -37.81 5.98
CA ALA A 181 10.29 -38.59 5.18
C ALA A 181 9.61 -39.70 5.98
N HIS A 182 10.36 -40.38 6.88
CA HIS A 182 9.78 -41.38 7.76
C HIS A 182 8.86 -40.77 8.82
N ALA A 183 9.20 -39.61 9.37
CA ALA A 183 8.35 -38.91 10.33
C ALA A 183 7.00 -38.50 9.72
N GLU A 184 6.98 -38.18 8.42
CA GLU A 184 5.78 -37.91 7.65
C GLU A 184 5.05 -39.16 7.13
N GLY A 185 5.61 -40.37 7.34
CA GLY A 185 5.07 -41.64 6.81
C GLY A 185 5.28 -41.84 5.32
N LEU A 186 6.15 -41.03 4.70
CA LEU A 186 6.43 -41.03 3.24
C LEU A 186 7.59 -41.99 2.90
N HIS A 187 7.39 -43.28 3.06
CA HIS A 187 8.44 -44.31 2.88
C HIS A 187 9.04 -44.35 1.46
N ALA A 188 8.26 -44.04 0.43
CA ALA A 188 8.77 -43.97 -0.95
C ALA A 188 9.70 -42.77 -1.15
N HIS A 189 9.49 -41.65 -0.44
CA HIS A 189 10.39 -40.48 -0.45
C HIS A 189 11.73 -40.84 0.20
N ALA A 190 11.72 -41.49 1.35
CA ALA A 190 12.91 -42.02 2.00
C ALA A 190 13.66 -42.97 1.04
N ARG A 191 12.96 -43.90 0.44
CA ARG A 191 13.52 -44.86 -0.49
C ARG A 191 14.16 -44.23 -1.72
N ALA A 192 13.56 -43.14 -2.25
CA ALA A 192 14.13 -42.41 -3.38
C ALA A 192 15.51 -41.81 -3.09
N VAL A 193 15.80 -41.45 -1.85
CA VAL A 193 17.12 -40.96 -1.40
C VAL A 193 18.08 -42.14 -1.19
N GLU A 194 17.66 -43.15 -0.43
CA GLU A 194 18.47 -44.30 -0.11
C GLU A 194 19.05 -45.04 -1.32
N VAL A 195 18.25 -45.23 -2.37
CA VAL A 195 18.73 -45.94 -3.59
C VAL A 195 19.81 -45.16 -4.34
N ARG A 196 19.80 -43.85 -4.24
CA ARG A 196 20.81 -42.98 -4.87
C ARG A 196 22.14 -42.92 -4.12
N GLY A 197 22.10 -43.14 -2.80
CA GLY A 197 23.31 -43.24 -1.99
C GLY A 197 24.10 -44.53 -2.19
N ARG A 198 23.51 -45.53 -2.82
CA ARG A 198 24.12 -46.87 -3.07
C ARG A 198 24.87 -46.98 -4.40
N HIS A 199 24.69 -45.99 -5.29
CA HIS A 199 25.45 -45.91 -6.56
C HIS A 199 26.78 -45.20 -6.30
N LYS A 200 27.82 -45.92 -5.97
CA LYS A 200 29.21 -45.47 -5.97
C LYS A 200 29.76 -45.50 -7.39
#